data_716f5b98d20cfa3c5e75096f9b0f77e7
#
_entry.id   716f5b98d20cfa3c5e75096f9b0f77e7
#
_cell.length_a   1.000
_cell.length_b   1.000
_cell.length_c   1.000
_cell.angle_alpha   90.00
_cell.angle_beta   90.00
_cell.angle_gamma   90.00
#
_symmetry.space_group_name_H-M   'P 1'
#
loop_
_entity.id
_entity.type
_entity.pdbx_description
1 polymer ?
#
loop_
_entity_poly.entity_id
_entity_poly.type
_entity_poly.pdbx_seq_one_letter_code
_entity_poly.pdbx_strand_id
1 'polypeptide(L)'
;MEDTTLEKSSGNVFDDLGLAEPEERLAKADLAMKIAQIINKRHLSQQQAAELLGITQPKVSAILNGQLRGFSLEKLMLLLNALGRDVIITIKPKSRTREHGRLSVACS
;
A
#
# COMPACT_ATOMS: atom_id res chain seq x y z
N MET A 1 -17.51 9.81 -15.66
CA MET A 1 -17.43 9.80 -15.21
C MET A 1 -17.17 9.71 -14.25
N GLU A 2 -17.27 9.63 -14.04
CA GLU A 2 -17.10 9.53 -13.11
C GLU A 2 -15.94 9.58 -12.60
N ASP A 3 -15.14 9.60 -13.01
CA ASP A 3 -13.83 9.72 -12.71
C ASP A 3 -13.50 10.89 -11.96
N THR A 4 -14.06 12.02 -12.28
CA THR A 4 -13.81 13.23 -11.52
C THR A 4 -14.19 13.06 -10.12
N THR A 5 -15.18 12.26 -9.87
CA THR A 5 -15.55 11.99 -8.52
C THR A 5 -14.44 11.32 -7.76
N LEU A 6 -13.75 10.43 -8.41
CA LEU A 6 -12.66 9.75 -7.76
C LEU A 6 -11.56 10.70 -7.34
N GLU A 7 -11.28 11.68 -8.17
CA GLU A 7 -10.25 12.61 -7.84
C GLU A 7 -10.59 13.40 -6.63
N LYS A 8 -11.83 13.79 -6.52
CA LYS A 8 -12.20 14.60 -5.40
C LYS A 8 -12.12 13.86 -4.12
N SER A 9 -12.31 12.58 -4.19
CA SER A 9 -12.31 11.82 -2.99
C SER A 9 -11.01 11.79 -2.30
N SER A 10 -9.94 11.92 -3.00
CA SER A 10 -8.63 12.00 -2.47
C SER A 10 -8.47 11.18 -1.22
N GLY A 11 -8.31 10.02 -1.21
CA GLY A 11 -8.12 9.21 -0.05
C GLY A 11 -9.34 8.42 0.32
N ASN A 12 -10.48 8.80 -0.21
CA ASN A 12 -11.70 8.08 0.06
C ASN A 12 -12.19 7.31 -1.13
N VAL A 13 -11.34 7.12 -2.12
CA VAL A 13 -11.76 6.45 -3.33
C VAL A 13 -12.24 5.04 -3.05
N PHE A 14 -11.65 4.36 -2.07
CA PHE A 14 -12.08 3.01 -1.75
C PHE A 14 -13.43 3.00 -1.08
N ASP A 15 -13.71 3.98 -0.24
CA ASP A 15 -15.03 4.10 0.35
C ASP A 15 -16.06 4.37 -0.72
N ASP A 16 -15.73 5.26 -1.65
CA ASP A 16 -16.66 5.60 -2.74
C ASP A 16 -16.97 4.41 -3.59
N LEU A 17 -16.03 3.49 -3.73
CA LEU A 17 -16.23 2.29 -4.53
C LEU A 17 -16.86 1.16 -3.74
N GLY A 18 -17.17 1.40 -2.47
CA GLY A 18 -17.83 0.38 -1.68
C GLY A 18 -16.92 -0.65 -1.07
N LEU A 19 -15.60 -0.40 -1.10
CA LEU A 19 -14.67 -1.32 -0.46
C LEU A 19 -14.69 -1.11 1.04
N ALA A 20 -14.64 -2.20 1.78
CA ALA A 20 -14.64 -2.12 3.23
C ALA A 20 -13.31 -1.57 3.71
N GLU A 21 -13.37 -0.74 4.74
CA GLU A 21 -12.16 -0.20 5.33
C GLU A 21 -11.19 -1.29 5.77
N PRO A 22 -11.65 -2.43 6.32
CA PRO A 22 -10.71 -3.50 6.68
C PRO A 22 -9.91 -4.03 5.49
N GLU A 23 -10.50 -4.06 4.29
CA GLU A 23 -9.77 -4.51 3.12
C GLU A 23 -8.65 -3.56 2.77
N GLU A 24 -8.92 -2.27 2.85
CA GLU A 24 -7.89 -1.28 2.56
C GLU A 24 -6.77 -1.36 3.59
N ARG A 25 -7.12 -1.51 4.87
CA ARG A 25 -6.12 -1.61 5.90
C ARG A 25 -5.26 -2.84 5.74
N LEU A 26 -5.87 -3.96 5.41
CA LEU A 26 -5.13 -5.19 5.22
C LEU A 26 -4.17 -5.07 4.04
N ALA A 27 -4.63 -4.47 2.95
CA ALA A 27 -3.76 -4.27 1.79
C ALA A 27 -2.57 -3.38 2.15
N LYS A 28 -2.81 -2.30 2.88
CA LYS A 28 -1.71 -1.44 3.33
C LYS A 28 -0.75 -2.18 4.22
N ALA A 29 -1.28 -3.00 5.14
CA ALA A 29 -0.44 -3.75 6.05
C ALA A 29 0.44 -4.74 5.30
N ASP A 30 -0.11 -5.40 4.28
CA ASP A 30 0.66 -6.34 3.51
C ASP A 30 1.79 -5.65 2.75
N LEU A 31 1.51 -4.49 2.16
CA LEU A 31 2.55 -3.74 1.45
C LEU A 31 3.62 -3.24 2.41
N ALA A 32 3.20 -2.73 3.56
CA ALA A 32 4.15 -2.21 4.55
C ALA A 32 5.02 -3.34 5.10
N MET A 33 4.44 -4.51 5.30
CA MET A 33 5.20 -5.65 5.78
C MET A 33 6.28 -6.03 4.78
N LYS A 34 5.95 -5.99 3.48
CA LYS A 34 6.93 -6.29 2.46
C LYS A 34 8.05 -5.25 2.46
N ILE A 35 7.69 -3.98 2.61
CA ILE A 35 8.70 -2.93 2.70
C ILE A 35 9.62 -3.18 3.88
N ALA A 36 9.06 -3.51 5.04
CA ALA A 36 9.84 -3.76 6.23
C ALA A 36 10.78 -4.96 6.05
N GLN A 37 10.29 -6.02 5.39
CA GLN A 37 11.12 -7.18 5.14
C GLN A 37 12.32 -6.83 4.27
N ILE A 38 12.11 -6.00 3.26
CA ILE A 38 13.20 -5.64 2.36
C ILE A 38 14.23 -4.79 3.10
N ILE A 39 13.76 -3.83 3.91
CA ILE A 39 14.65 -2.98 4.69
C ILE A 39 15.51 -3.84 5.62
N ASN A 40 14.86 -4.78 6.32
CA ASN A 40 15.58 -5.65 7.24
C ASN A 40 16.56 -6.56 6.51
N LYS A 41 16.13 -7.11 5.40
CA LYS A 41 16.98 -8.03 4.65
C LYS A 41 18.22 -7.34 4.11
N ARG A 42 18.10 -6.08 3.74
CA ARG A 42 19.25 -5.30 3.26
C ARG A 42 20.04 -4.66 4.39
N HIS A 43 19.61 -4.87 5.62
CA HIS A 43 20.27 -4.30 6.79
C HIS A 43 20.37 -2.78 6.71
N LEU A 44 19.33 -2.14 6.21
CA LEU A 44 19.29 -0.69 6.14
C LEU A 44 18.88 -0.12 7.48
N SER A 45 19.57 0.95 7.90
CA SER A 45 19.11 1.71 9.05
C SER A 45 17.88 2.53 8.63
N GLN A 46 17.18 3.07 9.63
CA GLN A 46 16.03 3.91 9.31
C GLN A 46 16.46 5.15 8.53
N GLN A 47 17.62 5.69 8.85
CA GLN A 47 18.13 6.84 8.13
C GLN A 47 18.46 6.49 6.69
N GLN A 48 19.11 5.34 6.48
CA GLN A 48 19.45 4.90 5.14
C GLN A 48 18.18 4.63 4.33
N ALA A 49 17.21 4.00 4.96
CA ALA A 49 15.95 3.72 4.27
C ALA A 49 15.23 5.02 3.92
N ALA A 50 15.25 5.99 4.82
CA ALA A 50 14.61 7.27 4.56
C ALA A 50 15.22 7.95 3.34
N GLU A 51 16.55 7.92 3.24
CA GLU A 51 17.22 8.53 2.10
C GLU A 51 16.89 7.79 0.81
N LEU A 52 16.91 6.48 0.86
CA LEU A 52 16.61 5.69 -0.33
C LEU A 52 15.17 5.88 -0.80
N LEU A 53 14.24 5.96 0.15
CA LEU A 53 12.83 6.06 -0.17
C LEU A 53 12.37 7.49 -0.40
N GLY A 54 13.18 8.47 -0.04
CA GLY A 54 12.80 9.86 -0.21
C GLY A 54 11.72 10.31 0.76
N ILE A 55 11.67 9.72 1.93
CA ILE A 55 10.72 10.09 2.97
C ILE A 55 11.50 10.38 4.26
N THR A 56 10.81 10.91 5.25
CA THR A 56 11.47 11.24 6.51
C THR A 56 11.67 10.00 7.34
N GLN A 57 12.63 10.07 8.25
CA GLN A 57 12.89 8.94 9.12
C GLN A 57 11.69 8.58 10.00
N PRO A 58 10.94 9.53 10.56
CA PRO A 58 9.72 9.16 11.29
C PRO A 58 8.72 8.40 10.44
N LYS A 59 8.65 8.69 9.13
CA LYS A 59 7.76 7.93 8.27
C LYS A 59 8.26 6.51 8.06
N VAL A 60 9.57 6.32 7.97
CA VAL A 60 10.10 4.97 7.92
C VAL A 60 9.73 4.21 9.19
N SER A 61 9.91 4.87 10.34
CA SER A 61 9.56 4.26 11.61
C SER A 61 8.09 3.88 11.66
N ALA A 62 7.23 4.75 11.14
CA ALA A 62 5.79 4.47 11.12
C ALA A 62 5.50 3.21 10.30
N ILE A 63 6.13 3.07 9.13
CA ILE A 63 5.93 1.89 8.31
C ILE A 63 6.38 0.64 9.06
N LEU A 64 7.55 0.71 9.69
CA LEU A 64 8.08 -0.45 10.39
C LEU A 64 7.23 -0.86 11.58
N ASN A 65 6.50 0.09 12.14
CA ASN A 65 5.63 -0.17 13.28
C ASN A 65 4.17 -0.37 12.90
N GLY A 66 3.86 -0.41 11.61
CA GLY A 66 2.50 -0.66 11.18
C GLY A 66 1.57 0.51 11.35
N GLN A 67 2.10 1.71 11.55
CA GLN A 67 1.30 2.91 11.71
C GLN A 67 1.13 3.56 10.34
N LEU A 68 0.08 3.17 9.62
CA LEU A 68 -0.03 3.46 8.21
C LEU A 68 -1.05 4.54 7.88
N ARG A 69 -1.55 5.24 8.89
CA ARG A 69 -2.63 6.20 8.68
C ARG A 69 -2.26 7.28 7.66
N GLY A 70 -1.02 7.71 7.62
CA GLY A 70 -0.62 8.77 6.71
C GLY A 70 -0.19 8.29 5.33
N PHE A 71 -0.37 7.00 5.02
CA PHE A 71 0.08 6.43 3.75
C PHE A 71 -1.09 5.95 2.94
N SER A 72 -1.07 6.23 1.63
CA SER A 72 -2.03 5.66 0.71
C SER A 72 -1.46 4.36 0.14
N LEU A 73 -2.33 3.55 -0.44
CA LEU A 73 -1.86 2.35 -1.14
C LEU A 73 -0.90 2.72 -2.25
N GLU A 74 -1.23 3.78 -2.98
CA GLU A 74 -0.37 4.21 -4.07
C GLU A 74 1.01 4.58 -3.57
N LYS A 75 1.08 5.31 -2.45
CA LYS A 75 2.39 5.70 -1.90
C LYS A 75 3.20 4.47 -1.52
N LEU A 76 2.57 3.50 -0.88
CA LEU A 76 3.29 2.29 -0.48
C LEU A 76 3.79 1.52 -1.69
N MET A 77 3.00 1.48 -2.76
CA MET A 77 3.44 0.83 -3.99
C MET A 77 4.64 1.55 -4.59
N LEU A 78 4.63 2.88 -4.57
CA LEU A 78 5.76 3.64 -5.08
C LEU A 78 7.01 3.43 -4.25
N LEU A 79 6.87 3.27 -2.94
CA LEU A 79 8.01 2.98 -2.10
C LEU A 79 8.62 1.62 -2.44
N LEU A 80 7.78 0.64 -2.78
CA LEU A 80 8.28 -0.65 -3.22
C LEU A 80 9.05 -0.52 -4.52
N ASN A 81 8.58 0.34 -5.43
CA ASN A 81 9.33 0.59 -6.66
C ASN A 81 10.70 1.17 -6.34
N ALA A 82 10.79 2.08 -5.39
CA ALA A 82 12.06 2.66 -4.99
C ALA A 82 13.00 1.62 -4.39
N LEU A 83 12.45 0.55 -3.84
CA LEU A 83 13.25 -0.55 -3.31
C LEU A 83 13.60 -1.58 -4.37
N GLY A 84 13.31 -1.30 -5.63
CA GLY A 84 13.66 -2.21 -6.70
C GLY A 84 12.65 -3.31 -6.94
N ARG A 85 11.43 -3.14 -6.48
CA ARG A 85 10.39 -4.15 -6.66
C ARG A 85 9.40 -3.69 -7.71
N ASP A 86 8.99 -4.61 -8.57
CA ASP A 86 7.92 -4.34 -9.51
C ASP A 86 6.59 -4.58 -8.81
N VAL A 87 5.65 -3.69 -9.03
CA VAL A 87 4.30 -3.85 -8.51
C VAL A 87 3.38 -4.06 -9.71
N ILE A 88 2.72 -5.21 -9.73
CA ILE A 88 1.88 -5.61 -10.84
C ILE A 88 0.46 -5.72 -10.32
N ILE A 89 -0.47 -5.05 -10.99
CA ILE A 89 -1.87 -5.07 -10.59
C ILE A 89 -2.60 -5.99 -11.55
N THR A 90 -3.24 -7.01 -10.99
CA THR A 90 -4.00 -7.98 -11.76
C THR A 90 -5.48 -7.83 -11.43
N ILE A 91 -6.29 -7.74 -12.46
CA ILE A 91 -7.72 -7.60 -12.31
C ILE A 91 -8.37 -8.84 -12.91
N LYS A 92 -9.24 -9.48 -12.14
CA LYS A 92 -9.88 -10.71 -12.60
C LYS A 92 -11.29 -10.79 -12.03
N PRO A 93 -12.15 -11.65 -12.62
CA PRO A 93 -13.50 -11.78 -12.12
C PRO A 93 -13.51 -12.31 -10.70
N LYS A 94 -14.51 -11.91 -9.93
CA LYS A 94 -14.64 -12.39 -8.57
C LYS A 94 -15.11 -13.84 -8.57
N SER A 95 -14.92 -14.49 -7.42
CA SER A 95 -15.45 -15.81 -7.21
C SER A 95 -16.98 -15.76 -7.21
N ARG A 96 -17.61 -16.84 -7.66
CA ARG A 96 -19.07 -16.91 -7.67
C ARG A 96 -19.66 -16.88 -6.29
N THR A 97 -18.90 -17.31 -5.31
CA THR A 97 -19.42 -17.39 -3.95
C THR A 97 -19.42 -16.06 -3.25
N ARG A 98 -18.78 -15.05 -3.82
CA ARG A 98 -18.73 -13.72 -3.20
C ARG A 98 -19.67 -12.78 -3.92
N GLU A 99 -20.31 -11.94 -3.13
CA GLU A 99 -21.25 -10.97 -3.66
C GLU A 99 -20.54 -9.82 -4.38
N HIS A 100 -19.39 -9.41 -3.87
CA HIS A 100 -18.64 -8.30 -4.43
C HIS A 100 -17.20 -8.71 -4.70
N GLY A 101 -16.54 -7.97 -5.59
CA GLY A 101 -15.13 -8.11 -5.76
C GLY A 101 -14.39 -7.67 -4.50
N ARG A 102 -13.11 -7.99 -4.43
CA ARG A 102 -12.31 -7.61 -3.27
C ARG A 102 -10.94 -7.15 -3.71
N LEU A 103 -10.29 -6.41 -2.82
CA LEU A 103 -8.91 -6.01 -2.99
C LEU A 103 -8.05 -6.89 -2.10
N SER A 104 -7.03 -7.48 -2.67
CA SER A 104 -6.08 -8.25 -1.87
C SER A 104 -4.70 -8.07 -2.46
N VAL A 105 -3.68 -8.31 -1.63
CA VAL A 105 -2.28 -8.15 -2.03
C VAL A 105 -1.61 -9.51 -1.90
N ALA A 106 -0.88 -9.89 -2.94
CA ALA A 106 -0.08 -11.10 -2.92
C ALA A 106 1.36 -10.71 -3.19
N CYS A 107 2.26 -11.07 -2.30
CA CYS A 107 3.67 -10.76 -2.43
C CYS A 107 4.46 -12.03 -2.58
N SER A 108 5.50 -12.00 -3.41
CA SER A 108 6.38 -13.15 -3.55
C SER A 108 7.78 -12.85 -3.08
#